data_f4118a236c0d660810de053f20e1d920
#
_entry.id   f4118a236c0d660810de053f20e1d920
#
_cell.length_a   1.000
_cell.length_b   1.000
_cell.length_c   1.000
_cell.angle_alpha   90.00
_cell.angle_beta   90.00
_cell.angle_gamma   90.00
#
_symmetry.space_group_name_H-M   'P 1'
#
loop_
_entity.id
_entity.type
_entity.pdbx_description
1 polymer ?
#
loop_
_entity_poly.entity_id
_entity_poly.type
_entity_poly.pdbx_seq_one_letter_code
_entity_poly.pdbx_strand_id
1 'polypeptide(L)'
;YIVRPTPPDADTLLRFNWNAAIGQDPFDNSTVYFGSQFVHKSTDKGLTWEVISPDLTTNDKEKQKQSESGGLTMDATGAENHCTIIVIEPSTVEQDMLWVGTDDGRVHYTLNGGQTWIDVTKNIKGLPAGSWIPQIKASNNNKGEALLVANDYRRFNYTPYAYRTKDYGKTWTRIVDENDVESYTLSIIEDPENPNLMFLGTDDGLYISLNAGSNWKKWNKGFPTVSTKDLAIHPREQDLVIGTFGRAAWILDDIRPLRKLANNASILQKEVSLFDSPDAYLAPYQQPTG
;
A
#
# COMPACT_ATOMS: atom_id res chain seq x y z
N TYR A 1 -20.02 -19.57 -0.56
CA TYR A 1 -19.17 -19.73 -1.72
C TYR A 1 -17.74 -19.28 -1.34
N ILE A 2 -16.78 -20.20 -1.42
CA ILE A 2 -15.39 -19.93 -1.05
C ILE A 2 -14.61 -19.72 -2.34
N VAL A 3 -13.98 -18.56 -2.48
CA VAL A 3 -13.12 -18.19 -3.60
C VAL A 3 -11.69 -18.10 -3.09
N ARG A 4 -10.88 -19.11 -3.32
CA ARG A 4 -9.47 -19.10 -2.96
C ARG A 4 -8.65 -19.94 -3.95
N PRO A 5 -7.36 -19.63 -4.15
CA PRO A 5 -6.48 -20.44 -4.98
C PRO A 5 -6.35 -21.89 -4.46
N THR A 6 -6.17 -22.81 -5.39
CA THR A 6 -5.78 -24.18 -5.10
C THR A 6 -4.27 -24.36 -5.24
N PRO A 7 -3.66 -25.32 -4.53
CA PRO A 7 -2.25 -25.64 -4.72
C PRO A 7 -1.96 -26.06 -6.17
N PRO A 8 -0.75 -25.78 -6.69
CA PRO A 8 -0.36 -26.21 -8.04
C PRO A 8 -0.21 -27.74 -8.15
N ASP A 9 0.03 -28.42 -7.04
CA ASP A 9 0.14 -29.87 -6.92
C ASP A 9 -0.30 -30.33 -5.52
N ALA A 10 -0.45 -31.65 -5.32
CA ALA A 10 -0.94 -32.23 -4.08
C ALA A 10 0.00 -32.08 -2.88
N ASP A 11 1.29 -31.89 -3.14
CA ASP A 11 2.33 -31.82 -2.11
C ASP A 11 2.64 -30.38 -1.67
N THR A 12 2.14 -29.39 -2.41
CA THR A 12 2.40 -27.97 -2.11
C THR A 12 1.38 -27.43 -1.12
N LEU A 13 1.84 -27.06 0.07
CA LEU A 13 1.03 -26.30 1.03
C LEU A 13 1.11 -24.81 0.71
N LEU A 14 -0.05 -24.17 0.50
CA LEU A 14 -0.16 -22.73 0.34
C LEU A 14 -0.07 -22.05 1.71
N ARG A 15 0.76 -21.02 1.79
CA ARG A 15 0.93 -20.17 2.97
C ARG A 15 0.15 -18.87 2.74
N PHE A 16 -0.69 -18.49 3.69
CA PHE A 16 -1.45 -17.25 3.64
C PHE A 16 -1.20 -16.42 4.90
N ASN A 17 -1.22 -15.12 4.73
CA ASN A 17 -1.26 -14.15 5.81
C ASN A 17 -2.70 -13.69 6.06
N TRP A 18 -2.99 -13.16 7.24
CA TRP A 18 -4.25 -12.46 7.49
C TRP A 18 -4.49 -11.33 6.48
N ASN A 19 -3.43 -10.63 6.11
CA ASN A 19 -3.42 -9.59 5.09
C ASN A 19 -2.93 -10.14 3.74
N ALA A 20 -3.41 -11.32 3.34
CA ALA A 20 -3.07 -11.87 2.04
C ALA A 20 -3.39 -10.88 0.92
N ALA A 21 -2.44 -10.69 0.01
CA ALA A 21 -2.58 -9.71 -1.06
C ALA A 21 -3.72 -10.07 -2.01
N ILE A 22 -4.53 -9.07 -2.34
CA ILE A 22 -5.55 -9.13 -3.39
C ILE A 22 -5.34 -7.93 -4.30
N GLY A 23 -5.20 -8.17 -5.60
CA GLY A 23 -5.10 -7.12 -6.63
C GLY A 23 -6.15 -7.33 -7.70
N GLN A 24 -6.73 -6.25 -8.22
CA GLN A 24 -7.58 -6.28 -9.41
C GLN A 24 -6.82 -5.69 -10.58
N ASP A 25 -6.90 -6.34 -11.73
CA ASP A 25 -6.30 -5.82 -12.96
C ASP A 25 -7.04 -4.55 -13.40
N PRO A 26 -6.35 -3.42 -13.59
CA PRO A 26 -7.01 -2.17 -14.00
C PRO A 26 -7.45 -2.16 -15.48
N PHE A 27 -6.96 -3.09 -16.30
CA PHE A 27 -7.27 -3.19 -17.73
C PHE A 27 -8.34 -4.26 -18.03
N ASP A 28 -8.57 -5.21 -17.09
CA ASP A 28 -9.58 -6.25 -17.22
C ASP A 28 -10.30 -6.51 -15.89
N ASN A 29 -11.57 -6.11 -15.80
CA ASN A 29 -12.40 -6.27 -14.60
C ASN A 29 -12.70 -7.74 -14.22
N SER A 30 -12.36 -8.70 -15.07
CA SER A 30 -12.52 -10.13 -14.79
C SER A 30 -11.25 -10.72 -14.16
N THR A 31 -10.12 -10.05 -14.31
CA THR A 31 -8.83 -10.52 -13.83
C THR A 31 -8.56 -10.02 -12.41
N VAL A 32 -8.26 -10.96 -11.52
CA VAL A 32 -7.88 -10.71 -10.13
C VAL A 32 -6.64 -11.53 -9.76
N TYR A 33 -5.85 -10.98 -8.85
CA TYR A 33 -4.64 -11.61 -8.33
C TYR A 33 -4.80 -11.90 -6.84
N PHE A 34 -4.20 -12.99 -6.38
CA PHE A 34 -4.20 -13.38 -4.96
C PHE A 34 -2.80 -13.85 -4.56
N GLY A 35 -2.36 -13.48 -3.34
CA GLY A 35 -1.05 -13.81 -2.81
C GLY A 35 -1.08 -14.96 -1.80
N SER A 36 -0.30 -16.01 -2.08
CA SER A 36 0.22 -16.95 -1.08
C SER A 36 1.74 -16.73 -0.97
N GLN A 37 2.58 -17.76 -1.05
CA GLN A 37 4.00 -17.62 -1.42
C GLN A 37 4.15 -17.44 -2.94
N PHE A 38 3.10 -17.70 -3.69
CA PHE A 38 2.99 -17.51 -5.12
C PHE A 38 2.00 -16.39 -5.46
N VAL A 39 2.13 -15.81 -6.64
CA VAL A 39 1.08 -15.01 -7.24
C VAL A 39 0.15 -15.94 -8.00
N HIS A 40 -1.11 -15.90 -7.63
CA HIS A 40 -2.20 -16.59 -8.33
C HIS A 40 -2.96 -15.57 -9.16
N LYS A 41 -3.30 -15.93 -10.41
CA LYS A 41 -4.10 -15.14 -11.33
C LYS A 41 -5.40 -15.88 -11.63
N SER A 42 -6.51 -15.15 -11.64
CA SER A 42 -7.79 -15.60 -12.16
C SER A 42 -8.27 -14.64 -13.22
N THR A 43 -8.81 -15.13 -14.31
CA THR A 43 -9.41 -14.33 -15.39
C THR A 43 -10.93 -14.43 -15.42
N ASP A 44 -11.52 -15.08 -14.42
CA ASP A 44 -12.94 -15.36 -14.29
C ASP A 44 -13.52 -15.01 -12.92
N LYS A 45 -12.99 -13.92 -12.32
CA LYS A 45 -13.41 -13.37 -11.01
C LYS A 45 -13.22 -14.36 -9.86
N GLY A 46 -12.17 -15.17 -9.92
CA GLY A 46 -11.77 -16.09 -8.85
C GLY A 46 -12.43 -17.48 -8.92
N LEU A 47 -13.09 -17.84 -10.00
CA LEU A 47 -13.65 -19.18 -10.17
C LEU A 47 -12.57 -20.23 -10.42
N THR A 48 -11.57 -19.88 -11.24
CA THR A 48 -10.38 -20.69 -11.48
C THR A 48 -9.10 -19.89 -11.26
N TRP A 49 -8.01 -20.58 -10.93
CA TRP A 49 -6.75 -19.94 -10.58
C TRP A 49 -5.56 -20.62 -11.26
N GLU A 50 -4.62 -19.79 -11.71
CA GLU A 50 -3.33 -20.19 -12.25
C GLU A 50 -2.20 -19.62 -11.38
N VAL A 51 -1.15 -20.39 -11.12
CA VAL A 51 0.08 -19.90 -10.49
C VAL A 51 0.96 -19.27 -11.57
N ILE A 52 1.25 -17.98 -11.41
CA ILE A 52 2.03 -17.19 -12.39
C ILE A 52 3.41 -16.75 -11.86
N SER A 53 3.86 -17.29 -10.73
CA SER A 53 5.18 -16.98 -10.17
C SER A 53 5.83 -18.20 -9.53
N PRO A 54 7.16 -18.22 -9.38
CA PRO A 54 7.82 -19.07 -8.39
C PRO A 54 7.47 -18.60 -6.98
N ASP A 55 7.99 -19.28 -5.93
CA ASP A 55 7.97 -18.76 -4.55
C ASP A 55 8.80 -17.46 -4.50
N LEU A 56 8.12 -16.34 -4.27
CA LEU A 56 8.72 -14.99 -4.25
C LEU A 56 9.20 -14.56 -2.85
N THR A 57 9.12 -15.46 -1.88
CA THR A 57 9.50 -15.22 -0.50
C THR A 57 10.93 -15.69 -0.21
N THR A 58 11.42 -15.52 1.02
CA THR A 58 12.68 -16.12 1.44
C THR A 58 12.57 -17.63 1.64
N ASN A 59 11.35 -18.14 1.80
CA ASN A 59 11.04 -19.53 2.14
C ASN A 59 11.81 -20.04 3.37
N ASP A 60 12.03 -19.18 4.36
CA ASP A 60 12.74 -19.50 5.61
C ASP A 60 11.96 -20.54 6.43
N LYS A 61 12.49 -21.76 6.52
CA LYS A 61 11.81 -22.89 7.18
C LYS A 61 11.67 -22.71 8.69
N GLU A 62 12.59 -21.99 9.32
CA GLU A 62 12.50 -21.72 10.76
C GLU A 62 11.34 -20.79 11.08
N LYS A 63 11.13 -19.77 10.25
CA LYS A 63 10.01 -18.83 10.40
C LYS A 63 8.65 -19.44 10.02
N GLN A 64 8.62 -20.58 9.35
CA GLN A 64 7.40 -21.30 8.99
C GLN A 64 6.94 -22.28 10.08
N LYS A 65 7.68 -22.45 11.16
CA LYS A 65 7.31 -23.28 12.31
C LYS A 65 6.34 -22.50 13.22
N GLN A 66 5.10 -22.35 12.83
CA GLN A 66 4.11 -21.53 13.51
C GLN A 66 3.93 -21.89 14.99
N SER A 67 3.86 -23.18 15.30
CA SER A 67 3.69 -23.69 16.67
C SER A 67 4.89 -23.48 17.59
N GLU A 68 6.07 -23.16 17.01
CA GLU A 68 7.34 -23.04 17.74
C GLU A 68 7.89 -21.61 17.75
N SER A 69 7.14 -20.60 17.42
CA SER A 69 7.54 -19.21 17.19
C SER A 69 7.71 -18.83 15.73
N GLY A 70 7.02 -19.49 14.83
CA GLY A 70 7.19 -19.39 13.37
C GLY A 70 6.88 -18.06 12.73
N GLY A 71 6.93 -16.98 13.41
CA GLY A 71 6.90 -15.71 12.75
C GLY A 71 5.93 -14.67 13.31
N LEU A 72 4.74 -15.02 13.77
CA LEU A 72 3.76 -14.02 14.21
C LEU A 72 3.37 -14.16 15.67
N THR A 73 2.76 -15.26 16.03
CA THR A 73 2.32 -15.56 17.41
C THR A 73 2.40 -17.05 17.69
N MET A 74 2.43 -17.45 18.97
CA MET A 74 2.46 -18.85 19.38
C MET A 74 1.12 -19.57 19.19
N ASP A 75 0.04 -18.82 19.03
CA ASP A 75 -1.31 -19.31 18.80
C ASP A 75 -1.76 -19.15 17.34
N ALA A 76 -0.79 -19.14 16.44
CA ALA A 76 -1.00 -18.92 15.01
C ALA A 76 -2.04 -19.87 14.42
N THR A 77 -2.95 -19.31 13.65
CA THR A 77 -3.93 -20.06 12.85
C THR A 77 -3.40 -20.36 11.44
N GLY A 78 -4.17 -21.06 10.64
CA GLY A 78 -3.82 -21.34 9.24
C GLY A 78 -3.62 -20.11 8.33
N ALA A 79 -3.97 -18.90 8.80
CA ALA A 79 -3.78 -17.64 8.10
C ALA A 79 -2.61 -16.79 8.63
N GLU A 80 -1.86 -17.29 9.61
CA GLU A 80 -0.74 -16.59 10.23
C GLU A 80 0.61 -17.16 9.79
N ASN A 81 0.69 -17.54 8.54
CA ASN A 81 1.95 -18.03 7.97
C ASN A 81 2.92 -16.87 7.74
N HIS A 82 4.21 -17.15 7.94
CA HIS A 82 5.29 -16.29 7.50
C HIS A 82 5.83 -16.75 6.13
N CYS A 83 6.58 -15.89 5.45
CA CYS A 83 7.02 -16.04 4.06
C CYS A 83 5.82 -16.09 3.11
N THR A 84 5.08 -14.99 3.10
CA THR A 84 3.85 -14.82 2.32
C THR A 84 3.86 -13.49 1.56
N ILE A 85 3.14 -13.45 0.45
CA ILE A 85 2.91 -12.23 -0.31
C ILE A 85 1.76 -11.45 0.35
N ILE A 86 2.04 -10.21 0.74
CA ILE A 86 1.08 -9.31 1.38
C ILE A 86 0.75 -8.08 0.52
N VAL A 87 1.45 -7.90 -0.60
CA VAL A 87 1.17 -6.86 -1.59
C VAL A 87 1.23 -7.46 -3.00
N ILE A 88 0.20 -7.21 -3.79
CA ILE A 88 0.19 -7.31 -5.24
C ILE A 88 -0.42 -6.03 -5.76
N GLU A 89 0.38 -5.23 -6.44
CA GLU A 89 -0.03 -3.92 -6.98
C GLU A 89 0.14 -3.91 -8.49
N PRO A 90 -0.95 -4.07 -9.25
CA PRO A 90 -0.94 -3.90 -10.69
C PRO A 90 -0.71 -2.42 -11.07
N SER A 91 0.07 -2.18 -12.10
CA SER A 91 0.23 -0.83 -12.66
C SER A 91 -1.04 -0.40 -13.38
N THR A 92 -1.48 0.85 -13.16
CA THR A 92 -2.62 1.45 -13.86
C THR A 92 -2.23 2.04 -15.23
N VAL A 93 -0.92 2.18 -15.52
CA VAL A 93 -0.38 2.82 -16.72
C VAL A 93 0.44 1.88 -17.60
N GLU A 94 0.68 0.65 -17.17
CA GLU A 94 1.44 -0.34 -17.91
C GLU A 94 0.82 -1.73 -17.72
N GLN A 95 0.17 -2.21 -18.78
CA GLN A 95 -0.48 -3.52 -18.78
C GLN A 95 0.54 -4.64 -18.49
N ASP A 96 0.10 -5.70 -17.82
CA ASP A 96 0.91 -6.86 -17.43
C ASP A 96 2.07 -6.57 -16.45
N MET A 97 2.16 -5.34 -15.94
CA MET A 97 3.13 -4.96 -14.92
C MET A 97 2.53 -5.11 -13.52
N LEU A 98 3.21 -5.90 -12.66
CA LEU A 98 2.83 -6.11 -11.26
C LEU A 98 4.03 -5.86 -10.35
N TRP A 99 3.80 -5.17 -9.22
CA TRP A 99 4.70 -5.16 -8.08
C TRP A 99 4.23 -6.16 -7.03
N VAL A 100 5.19 -6.78 -6.33
CA VAL A 100 4.92 -7.73 -5.24
C VAL A 100 5.80 -7.41 -4.05
N GLY A 101 5.17 -7.40 -2.86
CA GLY A 101 5.85 -7.25 -1.58
C GLY A 101 5.46 -8.37 -0.61
N THR A 102 6.42 -8.77 0.25
CA THR A 102 6.23 -9.89 1.18
C THR A 102 6.40 -9.47 2.65
N ASP A 103 5.91 -10.30 3.56
CA ASP A 103 6.06 -10.13 5.00
C ASP A 103 7.49 -10.41 5.50
N ASP A 104 8.32 -11.05 4.67
CA ASP A 104 9.72 -11.37 4.95
C ASP A 104 10.72 -10.48 4.18
N GLY A 105 10.21 -9.37 3.59
CA GLY A 105 11.01 -8.26 3.09
C GLY A 105 11.50 -8.41 1.66
N ARG A 106 10.85 -9.24 0.84
CA ARG A 106 11.15 -9.32 -0.59
C ARG A 106 10.30 -8.33 -1.39
N VAL A 107 10.90 -7.79 -2.44
CA VAL A 107 10.24 -6.93 -3.41
C VAL A 107 10.58 -7.41 -4.80
N HIS A 108 9.54 -7.74 -5.57
CA HIS A 108 9.67 -8.20 -6.95
C HIS A 108 8.78 -7.40 -7.87
N TYR A 109 9.08 -7.47 -9.16
CA TYR A 109 8.15 -7.04 -10.20
C TYR A 109 8.20 -7.95 -11.42
N THR A 110 7.15 -7.89 -12.24
CA THR A 110 7.07 -8.47 -13.58
C THR A 110 6.62 -7.41 -14.57
N LEU A 111 7.04 -7.51 -15.84
CA LEU A 111 6.59 -6.66 -16.96
C LEU A 111 5.81 -7.44 -18.02
N ASN A 112 5.56 -8.72 -17.78
CA ASN A 112 5.01 -9.63 -18.79
C ASN A 112 4.01 -10.62 -18.19
N GLY A 113 3.19 -10.13 -17.24
CA GLY A 113 2.09 -10.91 -16.67
C GLY A 113 2.53 -12.13 -15.87
N GLY A 114 3.75 -12.11 -15.31
CA GLY A 114 4.26 -13.19 -14.48
C GLY A 114 5.14 -14.21 -15.19
N GLN A 115 5.44 -14.06 -16.49
CA GLN A 115 6.34 -14.97 -17.20
C GLN A 115 7.78 -14.89 -16.67
N THR A 116 8.21 -13.69 -16.24
CA THR A 116 9.50 -13.48 -15.57
C THR A 116 9.34 -12.54 -14.38
N TRP A 117 10.06 -12.81 -13.31
CA TRP A 117 10.07 -12.01 -12.10
C TRP A 117 11.47 -11.49 -11.78
N ILE A 118 11.57 -10.24 -11.38
CA ILE A 118 12.83 -9.56 -11.08
C ILE A 118 12.82 -9.17 -9.61
N ASP A 119 13.80 -9.67 -8.84
CA ASP A 119 14.02 -9.29 -7.44
C ASP A 119 14.82 -7.98 -7.37
N VAL A 120 14.22 -6.98 -6.76
CA VAL A 120 14.82 -5.65 -6.54
C VAL A 120 15.10 -5.35 -5.06
N THR A 121 14.90 -6.30 -4.19
CA THR A 121 15.04 -6.18 -2.73
C THR A 121 16.37 -5.54 -2.33
N LYS A 122 17.48 -6.01 -2.92
CA LYS A 122 18.84 -5.52 -2.60
C LYS A 122 19.12 -4.08 -3.01
N ASN A 123 18.27 -3.51 -3.86
CA ASN A 123 18.40 -2.13 -4.34
C ASN A 123 17.86 -1.12 -3.33
N ILE A 124 17.03 -1.55 -2.36
CA ILE A 124 16.43 -0.70 -1.33
C ILE A 124 17.47 -0.47 -0.20
N LYS A 125 18.29 0.55 -0.38
CA LYS A 125 19.37 0.83 0.56
C LYS A 125 18.84 1.38 1.89
N GLY A 126 19.43 0.90 3.00
CA GLY A 126 19.05 1.33 4.35
C GLY A 126 17.82 0.65 4.92
N LEU A 127 17.14 -0.22 4.18
CA LEU A 127 16.06 -1.05 4.71
C LEU A 127 16.66 -2.29 5.37
N PRO A 128 16.35 -2.57 6.65
CA PRO A 128 16.78 -3.81 7.30
C PRO A 128 16.22 -5.04 6.60
N ALA A 129 17.05 -6.06 6.40
CA ALA A 129 16.61 -7.31 5.77
C ALA A 129 15.48 -7.96 6.58
N GLY A 130 14.45 -8.45 5.89
CA GLY A 130 13.29 -9.07 6.52
C GLY A 130 12.26 -8.07 7.11
N SER A 131 12.35 -6.77 6.79
CA SER A 131 11.30 -5.81 7.10
C SER A 131 10.03 -6.12 6.32
N TRP A 132 8.87 -6.00 6.95
CA TRP A 132 7.59 -6.18 6.27
C TRP A 132 7.38 -5.09 5.23
N ILE A 133 6.80 -5.47 4.07
CA ILE A 133 6.44 -4.57 2.99
C ILE A 133 4.91 -4.48 2.94
N PRO A 134 4.26 -3.69 3.80
CA PRO A 134 2.80 -3.67 3.90
C PRO A 134 2.12 -3.04 2.69
N GLN A 135 2.83 -2.19 1.94
CA GLN A 135 2.25 -1.56 0.76
C GLN A 135 3.32 -1.17 -0.26
N ILE A 136 2.99 -1.37 -1.51
CA ILE A 136 3.62 -0.76 -2.70
C ILE A 136 2.48 -0.10 -3.47
N LYS A 137 2.69 1.12 -3.97
CA LYS A 137 1.76 1.85 -4.83
C LYS A 137 2.44 2.21 -6.13
N ALA A 138 1.98 1.62 -7.24
CA ALA A 138 2.42 2.02 -8.56
C ALA A 138 1.95 3.45 -8.87
N SER A 139 2.76 4.22 -9.58
CA SER A 139 2.36 5.56 -10.01
C SER A 139 1.20 5.48 -11.00
N ASN A 140 0.23 6.38 -10.85
CA ASN A 140 -0.87 6.57 -11.80
C ASN A 140 -0.44 7.38 -13.05
N ASN A 141 0.78 7.91 -13.05
CA ASN A 141 1.23 8.85 -14.08
C ASN A 141 2.43 8.32 -14.88
N ASN A 142 3.32 7.53 -14.24
CA ASN A 142 4.61 7.18 -14.84
C ASN A 142 4.86 5.67 -14.75
N LYS A 143 5.28 5.10 -15.88
CA LYS A 143 5.75 3.71 -15.93
C LYS A 143 7.00 3.53 -15.08
N GLY A 144 7.09 2.39 -14.40
CA GLY A 144 8.25 2.04 -13.57
C GLY A 144 8.44 2.89 -12.31
N GLU A 145 7.56 3.84 -12.05
CA GLU A 145 7.56 4.61 -10.80
C GLU A 145 6.63 3.96 -9.77
N ALA A 146 7.12 3.85 -8.53
CA ALA A 146 6.34 3.33 -7.41
C ALA A 146 6.80 3.93 -6.08
N LEU A 147 5.86 3.94 -5.13
CA LEU A 147 6.09 4.21 -3.71
C LEU A 147 6.07 2.88 -2.96
N LEU A 148 6.90 2.77 -1.94
CA LEU A 148 6.97 1.62 -1.06
C LEU A 148 7.05 2.10 0.38
N VAL A 149 6.28 1.50 1.26
CA VAL A 149 6.48 1.60 2.70
C VAL A 149 6.92 0.24 3.27
N ALA A 150 7.74 0.30 4.31
CA ALA A 150 8.18 -0.87 5.03
C ALA A 150 8.19 -0.60 6.53
N ASN A 151 8.09 -1.63 7.34
CA ASN A 151 8.23 -1.50 8.78
C ASN A 151 8.93 -2.70 9.41
N ASP A 152 9.47 -2.47 10.59
CA ASP A 152 10.27 -3.45 11.31
C ASP A 152 9.94 -3.47 12.81
N TYR A 153 8.76 -2.95 13.20
CA TYR A 153 8.34 -2.79 14.58
C TYR A 153 8.29 -4.10 15.37
N ARG A 154 8.10 -5.23 14.69
CA ARG A 154 8.12 -6.56 15.30
C ARG A 154 9.50 -6.93 15.87
N ARG A 155 10.56 -6.25 15.41
CA ARG A 155 11.93 -6.35 15.93
C ARG A 155 12.33 -5.12 16.75
N PHE A 156 11.33 -4.37 17.28
CA PHE A 156 11.53 -3.16 18.09
C PHE A 156 12.24 -2.02 17.35
N ASN A 157 12.17 -2.01 16.02
CA ASN A 157 12.67 -0.92 15.19
C ASN A 157 11.49 -0.10 14.66
N TYR A 158 11.33 1.10 15.21
CA TYR A 158 10.22 2.00 14.92
C TYR A 158 10.58 3.08 13.89
N THR A 159 11.74 2.99 13.28
CA THR A 159 12.20 3.89 12.22
C THR A 159 11.20 3.91 11.06
N PRO A 160 10.79 5.09 10.56
CA PRO A 160 9.94 5.19 9.38
C PRO A 160 10.71 4.82 8.11
N TYR A 161 10.13 3.98 7.28
CA TYR A 161 10.68 3.58 6.00
C TYR A 161 9.66 3.82 4.89
N ALA A 162 9.93 4.82 4.04
CA ALA A 162 9.20 5.04 2.81
C ALA A 162 10.19 5.39 1.69
N TYR A 163 9.97 4.80 0.52
CA TYR A 163 10.87 4.91 -0.62
C TYR A 163 10.10 5.20 -1.89
N ARG A 164 10.79 5.84 -2.85
CA ARG A 164 10.33 6.05 -4.21
C ARG A 164 11.33 5.48 -5.19
N THR A 165 10.86 4.78 -6.19
CA THR A 165 11.61 4.42 -7.41
C THR A 165 11.00 5.11 -8.62
N LYS A 166 11.81 5.36 -9.65
CA LYS A 166 11.39 5.90 -10.96
C LYS A 166 11.90 5.05 -12.14
N ASP A 167 12.48 3.90 -11.84
CA ASP A 167 13.24 3.10 -12.80
C ASP A 167 13.03 1.58 -12.60
N TYR A 168 11.80 1.17 -12.28
CA TYR A 168 11.44 -0.23 -12.01
C TYR A 168 12.24 -0.84 -10.85
N GLY A 169 12.52 -0.06 -9.81
CA GLY A 169 13.22 -0.53 -8.63
C GLY A 169 14.73 -0.76 -8.81
N LYS A 170 15.33 -0.29 -9.89
CA LYS A 170 16.79 -0.32 -10.05
C LYS A 170 17.45 0.58 -9.02
N THR A 171 16.83 1.72 -8.73
CA THR A 171 17.21 2.62 -7.66
C THR A 171 16.01 3.00 -6.80
N TRP A 172 16.25 3.20 -5.49
CA TRP A 172 15.25 3.64 -4.54
C TRP A 172 15.79 4.82 -3.73
N THR A 173 15.00 5.87 -3.63
CA THR A 173 15.29 7.04 -2.79
C THR A 173 14.41 6.99 -1.57
N ARG A 174 14.99 7.05 -0.36
CA ARG A 174 14.23 7.20 0.89
C ARG A 174 13.63 8.61 0.92
N ILE A 175 12.33 8.70 1.17
CA ILE A 175 11.56 9.97 1.15
C ILE A 175 10.98 10.32 2.52
N VAL A 176 11.40 9.65 3.57
CA VAL A 176 11.00 9.90 4.95
C VAL A 176 12.18 9.67 5.89
N ASP A 177 12.28 10.46 6.94
CA ASP A 177 13.25 10.26 7.99
C ASP A 177 12.65 10.55 9.39
N GLU A 178 13.43 10.30 10.42
CA GLU A 178 13.03 10.43 11.82
C GLU A 178 12.90 11.89 12.30
N ASN A 179 13.34 12.88 11.50
CA ASN A 179 13.19 14.30 11.85
C ASN A 179 11.77 14.79 11.61
N ASP A 180 11.13 14.25 10.56
CA ASP A 180 9.79 14.66 10.13
C ASP A 180 8.70 13.68 10.62
N VAL A 181 9.03 12.38 10.76
CA VAL A 181 8.07 11.32 11.07
C VAL A 181 8.53 10.49 12.26
N GLU A 182 7.77 10.54 13.34
CA GLU A 182 8.16 9.99 14.65
C GLU A 182 7.90 8.48 14.80
N SER A 183 7.13 7.86 13.90
CA SER A 183 6.70 6.46 14.03
C SER A 183 6.82 5.69 12.72
N TYR A 184 6.79 4.35 12.82
CA TYR A 184 6.90 3.47 11.66
C TYR A 184 5.73 3.63 10.69
N THR A 185 6.04 3.42 9.41
CA THR A 185 5.11 3.62 8.29
C THR A 185 4.25 2.39 8.01
N LEU A 186 3.01 2.62 7.59
CA LEU A 186 2.02 1.60 7.31
C LEU A 186 1.40 1.72 5.92
N SER A 187 1.14 2.96 5.47
CA SER A 187 0.51 3.24 4.18
C SER A 187 1.04 4.55 3.58
N ILE A 188 0.98 4.67 2.26
CA ILE A 188 1.36 5.90 1.53
C ILE A 188 0.51 6.02 0.28
N ILE A 189 0.13 7.25 -0.07
CA ILE A 189 -0.53 7.54 -1.33
C ILE A 189 -0.06 8.88 -1.89
N GLU A 190 0.15 8.92 -3.20
CA GLU A 190 0.37 10.13 -3.97
C GLU A 190 -0.96 10.59 -4.58
N ASP A 191 -1.22 11.89 -4.57
CA ASP A 191 -2.40 12.42 -5.22
C ASP A 191 -2.30 12.24 -6.75
N PRO A 192 -3.32 11.64 -7.40
CA PRO A 192 -3.24 11.32 -8.83
C PRO A 192 -3.21 12.54 -9.74
N GLU A 193 -3.64 13.72 -9.26
CA GLU A 193 -3.66 14.96 -10.04
C GLU A 193 -2.45 15.86 -9.73
N ASN A 194 -1.86 15.74 -8.54
CA ASN A 194 -0.71 16.54 -8.13
C ASN A 194 0.31 15.71 -7.35
N PRO A 195 1.37 15.20 -7.98
CA PRO A 195 2.36 14.34 -7.35
C PRO A 195 3.17 15.01 -6.23
N ASN A 196 3.08 16.35 -6.07
CA ASN A 196 3.66 17.03 -4.92
C ASN A 196 2.86 16.80 -3.63
N LEU A 197 1.54 16.49 -3.74
CA LEU A 197 0.69 16.18 -2.60
C LEU A 197 0.76 14.69 -2.31
N MET A 198 1.18 14.36 -1.10
CA MET A 198 1.26 12.98 -0.65
C MET A 198 0.74 12.86 0.78
N PHE A 199 0.21 11.69 1.10
CA PHE A 199 -0.23 11.32 2.44
C PHE A 199 0.48 10.05 2.89
N LEU A 200 0.86 10.02 4.17
CA LEU A 200 1.57 8.91 4.78
C LEU A 200 0.85 8.50 6.07
N GLY A 201 0.45 7.25 6.14
CA GLY A 201 -0.10 6.64 7.34
C GLY A 201 0.99 5.98 8.17
N THR A 202 0.97 6.25 9.46
CA THR A 202 1.90 5.68 10.44
C THR A 202 1.12 5.07 11.61
N ASP A 203 1.82 4.48 12.56
CA ASP A 203 1.17 3.96 13.77
C ASP A 203 0.60 5.07 14.68
N ASP A 204 1.14 6.27 14.57
CA ASP A 204 0.75 7.41 15.40
C ASP A 204 -0.07 8.49 14.68
N GLY A 205 -0.50 8.23 13.44
CA GLY A 205 -1.38 9.14 12.72
C GLY A 205 -1.12 9.29 11.23
N LEU A 206 -1.62 10.40 10.73
CA LEU A 206 -1.54 10.82 9.34
C LEU A 206 -0.50 11.93 9.20
N TYR A 207 0.35 11.84 8.18
CA TYR A 207 1.26 12.89 7.76
C TYR A 207 0.96 13.32 6.32
N ILE A 208 1.26 14.58 6.04
CA ILE A 208 1.08 15.20 4.72
C ILE A 208 2.40 15.77 4.22
N SER A 209 2.67 15.59 2.95
CA SER A 209 3.72 16.30 2.21
C SER A 209 3.11 17.13 1.09
N LEU A 210 3.60 18.36 0.90
CA LEU A 210 3.22 19.26 -0.17
C LEU A 210 4.36 19.44 -1.21
N ASN A 211 5.40 18.62 -1.12
CA ASN A 211 6.62 18.72 -1.95
C ASN A 211 7.20 17.35 -2.31
N ALA A 212 6.31 16.42 -2.71
CA ALA A 212 6.67 15.09 -3.22
C ALA A 212 7.48 14.24 -2.23
N GLY A 213 7.21 14.36 -0.93
CA GLY A 213 7.87 13.58 0.11
C GLY A 213 9.19 14.17 0.61
N SER A 214 9.56 15.39 0.18
CA SER A 214 10.78 16.04 0.66
C SER A 214 10.70 16.50 2.12
N ASN A 215 9.50 16.82 2.60
CA ASN A 215 9.21 17.10 4.01
C ASN A 215 7.82 16.59 4.36
N TRP A 216 7.64 16.23 5.63
CA TRP A 216 6.38 15.73 6.15
C TRP A 216 5.92 16.53 7.35
N LYS A 217 4.60 16.70 7.46
CA LYS A 217 3.98 17.34 8.63
C LYS A 217 2.84 16.48 9.14
N LYS A 218 2.81 16.23 10.44
CA LYS A 218 1.74 15.50 11.10
C LYS A 218 0.43 16.27 11.01
N TRP A 219 -0.63 15.61 10.57
CA TRP A 219 -1.98 16.14 10.56
C TRP A 219 -2.64 15.88 11.91
N ASN A 220 -2.66 16.88 12.76
CA ASN A 220 -3.12 16.76 14.15
C ASN A 220 -4.39 17.53 14.47
N LYS A 221 -4.97 18.25 13.49
CA LYS A 221 -6.23 18.98 13.67
C LYS A 221 -7.40 18.20 13.09
N GLY A 222 -8.36 17.85 13.96
CA GLY A 222 -9.55 17.11 13.57
C GLY A 222 -9.32 15.63 13.29
N PHE A 223 -8.08 15.13 13.42
CA PHE A 223 -7.75 13.72 13.26
C PHE A 223 -7.00 13.21 14.51
N PRO A 224 -7.36 12.05 15.07
CA PRO A 224 -6.76 11.52 16.29
C PRO A 224 -5.38 10.94 16.07
N THR A 225 -4.62 10.79 17.14
CA THR A 225 -3.44 9.91 17.17
C THR A 225 -3.91 8.46 17.13
N VAL A 226 -3.77 7.82 15.99
CA VAL A 226 -4.26 6.45 15.75
C VAL A 226 -3.49 5.81 14.60
N SER A 227 -3.28 4.51 14.68
CA SER A 227 -2.64 3.74 13.62
C SER A 227 -3.43 3.84 12.31
N THR A 228 -2.82 4.45 11.28
CA THR A 228 -3.39 4.71 9.95
C THR A 228 -2.94 3.63 8.97
N LYS A 229 -3.83 2.69 8.71
CA LYS A 229 -3.51 1.44 8.02
C LYS A 229 -3.61 1.51 6.50
N ASP A 230 -4.54 2.31 6.00
CA ASP A 230 -4.76 2.42 4.56
C ASP A 230 -5.28 3.80 4.19
N LEU A 231 -5.02 4.21 2.94
CA LEU A 231 -5.35 5.51 2.38
C LEU A 231 -5.89 5.33 0.97
N ALA A 232 -6.99 6.00 0.66
CA ALA A 232 -7.55 6.03 -0.68
C ALA A 232 -8.06 7.43 -1.01
N ILE A 233 -7.87 7.90 -2.24
CA ILE A 233 -8.43 9.16 -2.73
C ILE A 233 -9.63 8.84 -3.62
N HIS A 234 -10.80 9.38 -3.24
CA HIS A 234 -12.01 9.19 -4.02
C HIS A 234 -11.95 10.04 -5.30
N PRO A 235 -12.02 9.43 -6.51
CA PRO A 235 -11.70 10.15 -7.75
C PRO A 235 -12.72 11.21 -8.14
N ARG A 236 -13.98 11.07 -7.74
CA ARG A 236 -15.05 12.02 -8.06
C ARG A 236 -15.20 13.10 -6.99
N GLU A 237 -15.28 12.69 -5.71
CA GLU A 237 -15.53 13.61 -4.61
C GLU A 237 -14.27 14.36 -4.16
N GLN A 238 -13.09 13.84 -4.57
CA GLN A 238 -11.79 14.42 -4.21
C GLN A 238 -11.53 14.38 -2.70
N ASP A 239 -12.04 13.36 -2.04
CA ASP A 239 -11.90 13.11 -0.61
C ASP A 239 -10.76 12.16 -0.34
N LEU A 240 -10.04 12.36 0.77
CA LEU A 240 -9.12 11.36 1.30
C LEU A 240 -9.85 10.47 2.30
N VAL A 241 -9.98 9.21 1.98
CA VAL A 241 -10.51 8.16 2.88
C VAL A 241 -9.35 7.54 3.66
N ILE A 242 -9.48 7.49 4.97
CA ILE A 242 -8.42 7.10 5.90
C ILE A 242 -8.91 5.91 6.72
N GLY A 243 -8.31 4.74 6.47
CA GLY A 243 -8.56 3.52 7.24
C GLY A 243 -7.69 3.47 8.50
N THR A 244 -8.31 3.36 9.68
CA THR A 244 -7.57 3.32 10.95
C THR A 244 -7.75 1.99 11.67
N PHE A 245 -6.81 1.66 12.55
CA PHE A 245 -6.95 0.52 13.43
C PHE A 245 -7.53 0.96 14.78
N GLY A 246 -8.80 0.56 15.03
CA GLY A 246 -9.50 0.80 16.28
C GLY A 246 -10.31 2.10 16.37
N ARG A 247 -10.29 2.98 15.33
CA ARG A 247 -11.05 4.24 15.32
C ARG A 247 -11.86 4.47 14.04
N ALA A 248 -12.35 3.39 13.44
CA ALA A 248 -13.15 3.40 12.22
C ALA A 248 -12.44 4.02 10.99
N ALA A 249 -13.19 4.37 9.96
CA ALA A 249 -12.72 5.13 8.81
C ALA A 249 -13.01 6.63 9.01
N TRP A 250 -12.11 7.46 8.52
CA TRP A 250 -12.22 8.91 8.52
C TRP A 250 -12.23 9.42 7.08
N ILE A 251 -12.87 10.55 6.87
CA ILE A 251 -12.89 11.22 5.58
C ILE A 251 -12.39 12.65 5.78
N LEU A 252 -11.38 13.04 5.02
CA LEU A 252 -10.99 14.41 4.84
C LEU A 252 -11.62 14.89 3.53
N ASP A 253 -12.71 15.62 3.68
CA ASP A 253 -13.48 16.14 2.55
C ASP A 253 -12.66 17.12 1.73
N ASP A 254 -12.76 17.04 0.41
CA ASP A 254 -12.22 17.98 -0.56
C ASP A 254 -10.75 18.36 -0.39
N ILE A 255 -9.85 17.52 -0.88
CA ILE A 255 -8.39 17.77 -0.84
C ILE A 255 -7.91 18.80 -1.89
N ARG A 256 -8.77 19.38 -2.73
CA ARG A 256 -8.38 20.39 -3.76
C ARG A 256 -7.69 21.62 -3.18
N PRO A 257 -8.04 22.14 -1.99
CA PRO A 257 -7.24 23.18 -1.34
C PRO A 257 -5.79 22.76 -1.09
N LEU A 258 -5.56 21.50 -0.71
CA LEU A 258 -4.22 20.97 -0.47
C LEU A 258 -3.41 20.85 -1.76
N ARG A 259 -4.05 20.52 -2.90
CA ARG A 259 -3.41 20.55 -4.23
C ARG A 259 -2.94 21.96 -4.59
N LYS A 260 -3.76 22.99 -4.31
CA LYS A 260 -3.38 24.40 -4.54
C LYS A 260 -2.19 24.80 -3.67
N LEU A 261 -2.14 24.36 -2.41
CA LEU A 261 -1.00 24.58 -1.52
C LEU A 261 0.26 23.86 -2.01
N ALA A 262 0.14 22.62 -2.49
CA ALA A 262 1.26 21.84 -3.03
C ALA A 262 1.83 22.46 -4.33
N ASN A 263 0.97 23.14 -5.11
CA ASN A 263 1.40 23.89 -6.30
C ASN A 263 2.05 25.23 -5.96
N ASN A 264 1.61 25.87 -4.87
CA ASN A 264 2.09 27.19 -4.48
C ASN A 264 2.12 27.37 -2.96
N ALA A 265 3.22 27.02 -2.34
CA ALA A 265 3.41 27.11 -0.90
C ALA A 265 3.33 28.57 -0.36
N SER A 266 3.49 29.61 -1.20
CA SER A 266 3.38 31.01 -0.77
C SER A 266 1.98 31.39 -0.28
N ILE A 267 0.97 30.60 -0.63
CA ILE A 267 -0.41 30.77 -0.13
C ILE A 267 -0.43 30.68 1.41
N LEU A 268 0.40 29.84 2.01
CA LEU A 268 0.48 29.69 3.47
C LEU A 268 1.05 30.94 4.20
N GLN A 269 1.64 31.88 3.47
CA GLN A 269 2.20 33.12 4.03
C GLN A 269 1.20 34.30 3.97
N LYS A 270 0.06 34.10 3.31
CA LYS A 270 -0.97 35.14 3.21
C LYS A 270 -1.83 35.15 4.47
N GLU A 271 -2.26 36.33 4.90
CA GLU A 271 -3.16 36.48 6.04
C GLU A 271 -4.52 35.79 5.79
N VAL A 272 -5.02 35.85 4.56
CA VAL A 272 -6.27 35.24 4.11
C VAL A 272 -6.10 34.65 2.72
N SER A 273 -6.61 33.46 2.51
CA SER A 273 -6.72 32.82 1.20
C SER A 273 -8.08 32.16 1.08
N LEU A 274 -8.76 32.41 -0.02
CA LEU A 274 -10.03 31.79 -0.35
C LEU A 274 -9.77 30.66 -1.37
N PHE A 275 -10.44 29.55 -1.16
CA PHE A 275 -10.46 28.41 -2.08
C PHE A 275 -11.87 28.30 -2.69
N ASP A 276 -11.96 27.74 -3.89
CA ASP A 276 -13.25 27.47 -4.51
C ASP A 276 -13.98 26.41 -3.67
N SER A 277 -15.27 26.62 -3.46
CA SER A 277 -16.13 25.62 -2.83
C SER A 277 -16.38 24.44 -3.79
N PRO A 278 -16.60 23.22 -3.28
CA PRO A 278 -17.06 22.11 -4.09
C PRO A 278 -18.44 22.42 -4.72
N ASP A 279 -18.73 21.76 -5.84
CA ASP A 279 -20.04 21.80 -6.44
C ASP A 279 -21.09 21.24 -5.48
N ALA A 280 -22.21 21.94 -5.36
CA ALA A 280 -23.32 21.46 -4.53
C ALA A 280 -24.27 20.59 -5.36
N TYR A 281 -24.61 19.43 -4.80
CA TYR A 281 -25.64 18.58 -5.40
C TYR A 281 -27.03 19.06 -4.99
N LEU A 282 -27.89 19.33 -5.97
CA LEU A 282 -29.31 19.57 -5.71
C LEU A 282 -29.97 18.19 -5.45
N ALA A 283 -30.08 17.79 -4.20
CA ALA A 283 -30.82 16.60 -3.81
C ALA A 283 -32.26 16.98 -3.43
N PRO A 284 -33.30 16.34 -4.00
CA PRO A 284 -34.65 16.50 -3.50
C PRO A 284 -34.75 15.86 -2.12
N TYR A 285 -34.85 16.67 -1.08
CA TYR A 285 -35.01 16.20 0.27
C TYR A 285 -36.46 15.72 0.45
N GLN A 286 -36.68 14.40 0.43
CA GLN A 286 -37.93 13.84 0.94
C GLN A 286 -37.74 13.50 2.41
N GLN A 287 -38.41 14.24 3.28
CA GLN A 287 -38.57 13.78 4.66
C GLN A 287 -39.25 12.40 4.63
N PRO A 288 -38.77 11.41 5.37
CA PRO A 288 -39.53 10.19 5.56
C PRO A 288 -40.86 10.58 6.17
N THR A 289 -41.95 10.29 5.45
CA THR A 289 -43.30 10.36 6.03
C THR A 289 -43.31 9.34 7.16
N GLY A 290 -43.42 9.82 8.40
CA GLY A 290 -43.53 9.01 9.60
C GLY A 290 -44.77 8.11 9.62
#